data_a4b6bbd22e49f603ea748ac7c9765742
#
_entry.id   a4b6bbd22e49f603ea748ac7c9765742
#
_cell.length_a   1.000
_cell.length_b   1.000
_cell.length_c   1.000
_cell.angle_alpha   90.00
_cell.angle_beta   90.00
_cell.angle_gamma   90.00
#
_symmetry.space_group_name_H-M   'P 1'
#
loop_
_entity.id
_entity.type
_entity.pdbx_description
1 polymer ?
#
loop_
_entity_poly.entity_id
_entity_poly.type
_entity_poly.pdbx_seq_one_letter_code
_entity_poly.pdbx_strand_id
1 'polypeptide(L)'
;GIVDVYSYACDTPVRIDFFGDEVDSIREFELETQLSQNKVDMVSIVASSSDEQSMTDITAYLPPKTLWICNDFGLANYKIRSTITEFDTAVILQAMEAASTIELNQKSTYTTHSQVAFDTLPQPIFNKNFDLLIDDLQQRTKDGYRIYILADQTKQTDRLKAIFDDKESGIEFVAVDHALHEGFIDHSAKVCCYTDHQ
;
A
#
# COMPACT_ATOMS: atom_id res chain seq x y z
N GLY A 1 18.53 -29.25 8.48
CA GLY A 1 17.28 -28.56 8.15
C GLY A 1 17.49 -27.07 8.03
N ILE A 2 16.55 -26.36 7.39
CA ILE A 2 16.62 -24.90 7.18
C ILE A 2 15.41 -24.29 7.86
N VAL A 3 15.63 -23.21 8.60
CA VAL A 3 14.57 -22.40 9.22
C VAL A 3 14.80 -20.94 8.86
N ASP A 4 13.80 -20.32 8.26
CA ASP A 4 13.80 -18.90 7.97
C ASP A 4 13.03 -18.16 9.08
N VAL A 5 13.63 -17.11 9.63
CA VAL A 5 13.07 -16.32 10.73
C VAL A 5 13.17 -14.84 10.39
N TYR A 6 12.07 -14.12 10.65
CA TYR A 6 12.07 -12.66 10.63
C TYR A 6 11.63 -12.16 12.02
N SER A 7 12.62 -11.82 12.83
CA SER A 7 12.37 -11.31 14.19
C SER A 7 12.18 -9.81 14.18
N TYR A 8 11.34 -9.29 15.07
CA TYR A 8 11.21 -7.83 15.31
C TYR A 8 12.50 -7.15 15.77
N ALA A 9 13.51 -7.94 16.18
CA ALA A 9 14.83 -7.42 16.57
C ALA A 9 15.80 -7.32 15.37
N CYS A 10 15.40 -7.70 14.17
CA CYS A 10 16.26 -7.73 12.98
C CYS A 10 15.68 -6.87 11.87
N ASP A 11 16.53 -6.13 11.18
CA ASP A 11 16.14 -5.34 10.00
C ASP A 11 15.95 -6.22 8.76
N THR A 12 16.64 -7.37 8.73
CA THR A 12 16.60 -8.34 7.63
C THR A 12 16.21 -9.71 8.14
N PRO A 13 15.52 -10.54 7.33
CA PRO A 13 15.25 -11.92 7.68
C PRO A 13 16.53 -12.75 7.68
N VAL A 14 16.55 -13.78 8.52
CA VAL A 14 17.69 -14.68 8.65
C VAL A 14 17.31 -16.12 8.34
N ARG A 15 18.22 -16.81 7.68
CA ARG A 15 18.17 -18.24 7.39
C ARG A 15 19.15 -18.97 8.27
N ILE A 16 18.63 -19.91 9.07
CA ILE A 16 19.40 -20.75 9.99
C ILE A 16 19.48 -22.14 9.40
N ASP A 17 20.69 -22.57 9.08
CA ASP A 17 20.96 -23.92 8.63
C ASP A 17 21.32 -24.81 9.82
N PHE A 18 20.67 -25.97 9.92
CA PHE A 18 20.92 -26.98 10.94
C PHE A 18 21.52 -28.24 10.34
N PHE A 19 22.57 -28.72 10.97
CA PHE A 19 23.09 -30.07 10.76
C PHE A 19 22.77 -30.93 11.98
N GLY A 20 21.74 -31.77 11.88
CA GLY A 20 21.15 -32.45 13.05
C GLY A 20 20.53 -31.42 14.00
N ASP A 21 21.01 -31.42 15.24
CA ASP A 21 20.56 -30.52 16.29
C ASP A 21 21.50 -29.31 16.50
N GLU A 22 22.52 -29.18 15.68
CA GLU A 22 23.49 -28.11 15.76
C GLU A 22 23.25 -27.06 14.65
N VAL A 23 23.48 -25.78 14.97
CA VAL A 23 23.43 -24.69 13.99
C VAL A 23 24.74 -24.71 13.18
N ASP A 24 24.64 -24.97 11.89
CA ASP A 24 25.77 -24.96 10.97
C ASP A 24 26.11 -23.53 10.52
N SER A 25 25.11 -22.75 10.13
CA SER A 25 25.30 -21.37 9.74
C SER A 25 24.02 -20.53 9.91
N ILE A 26 24.25 -19.22 10.11
CA ILE A 26 23.19 -18.22 10.12
C ILE A 26 23.52 -17.18 9.05
N ARG A 27 22.57 -16.86 8.18
CA ARG A 27 22.77 -15.92 7.07
C ARG A 27 21.59 -14.99 6.94
N GLU A 28 21.84 -13.72 6.71
CA GLU A 28 20.82 -12.79 6.22
C GLU A 28 20.46 -13.15 4.78
N PHE A 29 19.21 -12.97 4.41
CA PHE A 29 18.78 -13.19 3.02
C PHE A 29 17.77 -12.13 2.59
N GLU A 30 17.68 -11.93 1.30
CA GLU A 30 16.73 -11.00 0.70
C GLU A 30 15.41 -11.71 0.38
N LEU A 31 14.29 -11.09 0.76
CA LEU A 31 12.97 -11.70 0.62
C LEU A 31 12.54 -11.92 -0.83
N GLU A 32 12.88 -10.98 -1.71
CA GLU A 32 12.46 -11.03 -3.12
C GLU A 32 13.23 -12.08 -3.92
N THR A 33 14.54 -12.11 -3.75
CA THR A 33 15.42 -13.00 -4.51
C THR A 33 15.68 -14.32 -3.81
N GLN A 34 15.40 -14.41 -2.52
CA GLN A 34 15.72 -15.56 -1.65
C GLN A 34 17.23 -15.88 -1.57
N LEU A 35 18.07 -14.95 -2.01
CA LEU A 35 19.52 -15.13 -1.99
C LEU A 35 20.10 -14.72 -0.65
N SER A 36 21.03 -15.53 -0.13
CA SER A 36 21.80 -15.23 1.06
C SER A 36 22.73 -14.06 0.79
N GLN A 37 22.79 -13.11 1.74
CA GLN A 37 23.65 -11.94 1.66
C GLN A 37 24.86 -12.09 2.59
N ASN A 38 24.67 -11.87 3.87
CA ASN A 38 25.75 -11.85 4.86
C ASN A 38 25.67 -13.07 5.78
N LYS A 39 26.82 -13.62 6.17
CA LYS A 39 26.90 -14.57 7.27
C LYS A 39 27.00 -13.82 8.58
N VAL A 40 26.20 -14.22 9.58
CA VAL A 40 26.21 -13.65 10.93
C VAL A 40 26.47 -14.76 11.94
N ASP A 41 27.15 -14.40 13.03
CA ASP A 41 27.52 -15.38 14.05
C ASP A 41 26.40 -15.58 15.07
N MET A 42 25.49 -14.64 15.18
CA MET A 42 24.41 -14.66 16.17
C MET A 42 23.20 -13.89 15.67
N VAL A 43 22.03 -14.35 16.01
CA VAL A 43 20.77 -13.63 15.82
C VAL A 43 19.95 -13.61 17.11
N SER A 44 19.35 -12.47 17.43
CA SER A 44 18.39 -12.36 18.52
C SER A 44 16.97 -12.56 17.99
N ILE A 45 16.30 -13.57 18.49
CA ILE A 45 14.89 -13.82 18.17
C ILE A 45 14.05 -13.36 19.36
N VAL A 46 13.27 -12.31 19.15
CA VAL A 46 12.33 -11.83 20.17
C VAL A 46 11.04 -12.60 20.02
N ALA A 47 10.67 -13.30 21.06
CA ALA A 47 9.37 -13.99 21.11
C ALA A 47 8.25 -12.95 21.17
N SER A 48 7.16 -13.22 20.45
CA SER A 48 5.92 -12.47 20.65
C SER A 48 5.37 -12.86 22.04
N SER A 49 5.63 -12.01 23.04
CA SER A 49 5.06 -12.23 24.36
C SER A 49 3.62 -11.70 24.35
N SER A 50 2.69 -12.58 24.60
CA SER A 50 1.28 -12.26 24.88
C SER A 50 1.05 -12.08 26.39
N ASP A 51 1.96 -11.41 27.09
CA ASP A 51 1.73 -11.08 28.49
C ASP A 51 0.63 -10.02 28.57
N GLU A 52 -0.61 -10.48 28.75
CA GLU A 52 -1.81 -9.65 28.83
C GLU A 52 -1.72 -8.57 29.92
N GLN A 53 -0.82 -8.72 30.88
CA GLN A 53 -0.66 -7.78 32.01
C GLN A 53 0.09 -6.49 31.67
N SER A 54 0.74 -6.42 30.51
CA SER A 54 1.53 -5.23 30.11
C SER A 54 1.00 -4.55 28.86
N MET A 55 -0.21 -4.85 28.43
CA MET A 55 -0.80 -4.20 27.25
C MET A 55 -1.21 -2.76 27.57
N THR A 56 -0.81 -1.84 26.73
CA THR A 56 -1.26 -0.45 26.74
C THR A 56 -1.80 -0.07 25.38
N ASP A 57 -2.57 0.99 25.29
CA ASP A 57 -3.09 1.44 24.02
C ASP A 57 -1.99 2.11 23.16
N ILE A 58 -2.15 2.04 21.86
CA ILE A 58 -1.16 2.57 20.90
C ILE A 58 -0.99 4.08 21.04
N THR A 59 -1.99 4.79 21.54
CA THR A 59 -1.95 6.26 21.66
C THR A 59 -0.87 6.73 22.65
N ALA A 60 -0.51 5.89 23.63
CA ALA A 60 0.55 6.17 24.58
C ALA A 60 1.96 6.25 23.92
N TYR A 61 2.13 5.62 22.77
CA TYR A 61 3.40 5.58 22.04
C TYR A 61 3.46 6.57 20.88
N LEU A 62 2.34 7.15 20.49
CA LEU A 62 2.31 8.06 19.35
C LEU A 62 2.87 9.43 19.72
N PRO A 63 3.70 10.03 18.85
CA PRO A 63 4.20 11.39 19.06
C PRO A 63 3.04 12.40 19.16
N PRO A 64 3.22 13.48 19.94
CA PRO A 64 2.31 14.62 19.88
C PRO A 64 2.19 15.14 18.43
N LYS A 65 0.98 15.50 18.00
CA LYS A 65 0.66 15.93 16.63
C LYS A 65 0.72 14.82 15.57
N THR A 66 0.55 13.57 15.94
CA THR A 66 0.32 12.49 14.98
C THR A 66 -0.90 12.80 14.12
N LEU A 67 -0.76 12.69 12.80
CA LEU A 67 -1.86 12.77 11.86
C LEU A 67 -2.54 11.40 11.77
N TRP A 68 -3.82 11.35 12.04
CA TRP A 68 -4.63 10.15 11.85
C TRP A 68 -5.24 10.16 10.46
N ILE A 69 -5.12 9.05 9.74
CA ILE A 69 -5.82 8.85 8.48
C ILE A 69 -6.75 7.66 8.68
N CYS A 70 -8.04 7.92 8.58
CA CYS A 70 -9.07 6.93 8.83
C CYS A 70 -9.91 6.71 7.56
N ASN A 71 -10.03 5.47 7.15
CA ASN A 71 -10.95 5.08 6.08
C ASN A 71 -12.27 4.64 6.73
N ASP A 72 -13.32 5.42 6.59
CA ASP A 72 -14.63 5.19 7.22
C ASP A 72 -14.56 5.06 8.75
N PHE A 73 -14.52 6.21 9.42
CA PHE A 73 -14.46 6.27 10.88
C PHE A 73 -15.67 5.60 11.56
N GLY A 74 -16.83 5.65 10.95
CA GLY A 74 -18.02 4.98 11.48
C GLY A 74 -17.85 3.47 11.56
N LEU A 75 -17.29 2.88 10.50
CA LEU A 75 -16.97 1.45 10.45
C LEU A 75 -15.82 1.09 11.39
N ALA A 76 -14.78 1.93 11.45
CA ALA A 76 -13.65 1.73 12.37
C ALA A 76 -14.13 1.71 13.83
N ASN A 77 -14.93 2.70 14.23
CA ASN A 77 -15.52 2.80 15.56
C ASN A 77 -16.39 1.58 15.88
N TYR A 78 -17.24 1.16 14.94
CA TYR A 78 -18.05 -0.06 15.11
C TYR A 78 -17.17 -1.30 15.32
N LYS A 79 -16.15 -1.50 14.50
CA LYS A 79 -15.24 -2.64 14.63
C LYS A 79 -14.48 -2.64 15.94
N ILE A 80 -13.92 -1.49 16.33
CA ILE A 80 -13.20 -1.36 17.61
C ILE A 80 -14.12 -1.77 18.78
N ARG A 81 -15.32 -1.21 18.84
CA ARG A 81 -16.28 -1.50 19.91
C ARG A 81 -16.79 -2.94 19.92
N SER A 82 -16.89 -3.60 18.76
CA SER A 82 -17.40 -4.96 18.64
C SER A 82 -16.32 -6.02 18.90
N THR A 83 -15.05 -5.69 18.70
CA THR A 83 -13.95 -6.65 18.78
C THR A 83 -13.25 -6.60 20.15
N ILE A 84 -13.18 -5.43 20.76
CA ILE A 84 -12.45 -5.21 22.01
C ILE A 84 -13.48 -4.97 23.13
N THR A 85 -13.81 -6.05 23.86
CA THR A 85 -14.82 -6.01 24.94
C THR A 85 -14.23 -5.64 26.31
N GLU A 86 -12.93 -5.82 26.49
CA GLU A 86 -12.26 -5.64 27.80
C GLU A 86 -11.48 -4.31 27.91
N PHE A 87 -11.39 -3.55 26.83
CA PHE A 87 -10.64 -2.28 26.80
C PHE A 87 -11.56 -1.08 26.63
N ASP A 88 -11.26 -0.01 27.35
CA ASP A 88 -12.00 1.26 27.16
C ASP A 88 -11.61 1.91 25.82
N THR A 89 -12.37 1.59 24.78
CA THR A 89 -12.19 2.14 23.43
C THR A 89 -12.39 3.64 23.37
N ALA A 90 -12.97 4.26 24.39
CA ALA A 90 -13.17 5.70 24.44
C ALA A 90 -11.85 6.46 24.43
N VAL A 91 -10.78 5.90 24.98
CA VAL A 91 -9.44 6.52 24.99
C VAL A 91 -8.92 6.72 23.58
N ILE A 92 -9.02 5.70 22.73
CA ILE A 92 -8.56 5.77 21.32
C ILE A 92 -9.40 6.79 20.55
N LEU A 93 -10.72 6.76 20.73
CA LEU A 93 -11.64 7.67 20.04
C LEU A 93 -11.40 9.12 20.46
N GLN A 94 -11.21 9.39 21.74
CA GLN A 94 -10.87 10.72 22.25
C GLN A 94 -9.51 11.21 21.73
N ALA A 95 -8.50 10.33 21.64
CA ALA A 95 -7.21 10.69 21.08
C ALA A 95 -7.33 11.06 19.59
N MET A 96 -8.15 10.34 18.83
CA MET A 96 -8.42 10.64 17.41
C MET A 96 -9.19 11.97 17.26
N GLU A 97 -10.18 12.23 18.10
CA GLU A 97 -10.95 13.48 18.09
C GLU A 97 -10.11 14.70 18.49
N ALA A 98 -9.16 14.53 19.39
CA ALA A 98 -8.25 15.58 19.83
C ALA A 98 -7.10 15.86 18.85
N ALA A 99 -6.84 14.94 17.92
CA ALA A 99 -5.74 15.01 16.97
C ALA A 99 -6.20 15.59 15.61
N SER A 100 -5.22 15.91 14.74
CA SER A 100 -5.50 16.19 13.34
C SER A 100 -5.91 14.90 12.64
N THR A 101 -7.11 14.85 12.09
CA THR A 101 -7.64 13.64 11.44
C THR A 101 -8.08 13.93 10.01
N ILE A 102 -7.70 13.06 9.09
CA ILE A 102 -8.23 13.00 7.72
C ILE A 102 -9.13 11.79 7.64
N GLU A 103 -10.40 11.99 7.34
CA GLU A 103 -11.34 10.92 7.07
C GLU A 103 -11.50 10.74 5.55
N LEU A 104 -11.24 9.53 5.06
CA LEU A 104 -11.45 9.14 3.67
C LEU A 104 -12.80 8.42 3.59
N ASN A 105 -13.85 9.14 3.20
CA ASN A 105 -15.19 8.56 3.09
C ASN A 105 -16.09 9.43 2.19
N GLN A 106 -17.21 8.87 1.74
CA GLN A 106 -18.26 9.60 1.03
C GLN A 106 -19.05 10.55 1.95
N LYS A 107 -19.14 10.25 3.25
CA LYS A 107 -19.81 11.07 4.26
C LYS A 107 -18.94 11.14 5.49
N SER A 108 -18.63 12.36 5.92
CA SER A 108 -17.94 12.56 7.18
C SER A 108 -18.81 12.18 8.37
N THR A 109 -18.21 11.49 9.33
CA THR A 109 -18.83 11.16 10.62
C THR A 109 -18.65 12.29 11.63
N TYR A 110 -17.73 13.21 11.37
CA TYR A 110 -17.40 14.33 12.24
C TYR A 110 -17.87 15.69 11.69
N THR A 111 -17.87 16.68 12.58
CA THR A 111 -17.91 18.09 12.14
C THR A 111 -16.57 18.42 11.48
N THR A 112 -16.57 18.57 10.17
CA THR A 112 -15.35 18.82 9.38
C THR A 112 -15.04 20.31 9.33
N HIS A 113 -13.76 20.66 9.44
CA HIS A 113 -13.28 22.03 9.20
C HIS A 113 -13.14 22.34 7.70
N SER A 114 -12.80 21.33 6.92
CA SER A 114 -12.70 21.42 5.45
C SER A 114 -13.01 20.07 4.82
N GLN A 115 -13.54 20.10 3.61
CA GLN A 115 -13.84 18.92 2.83
C GLN A 115 -13.28 19.08 1.43
N VAL A 116 -12.62 18.02 0.94
CA VAL A 116 -12.16 17.93 -0.45
C VAL A 116 -12.90 16.77 -1.10
N ALA A 117 -13.63 17.06 -2.17
CA ALA A 117 -14.30 16.05 -2.96
C ALA A 117 -13.47 15.71 -4.21
N PHE A 118 -13.30 14.43 -4.49
CA PHE A 118 -12.68 13.92 -5.71
C PHE A 118 -13.77 13.27 -6.56
N ASP A 119 -13.84 13.64 -7.84
CA ASP A 119 -14.71 13.00 -8.83
C ASP A 119 -13.91 11.94 -9.57
N THR A 120 -13.65 10.83 -8.88
CA THR A 120 -12.79 9.76 -9.39
C THR A 120 -13.56 8.47 -9.65
N LEU A 121 -13.17 7.78 -10.72
CA LEU A 121 -13.61 6.42 -11.03
C LEU A 121 -12.37 5.51 -11.11
N PRO A 122 -12.52 4.20 -10.79
CA PRO A 122 -11.46 3.24 -11.00
C PRO A 122 -11.14 3.09 -12.48
N GLN A 123 -9.91 2.72 -12.79
CA GLN A 123 -9.48 2.34 -14.14
C GLN A 123 -10.36 1.20 -14.68
N PRO A 124 -10.82 1.25 -15.94
CA PRO A 124 -11.47 0.12 -16.57
C PRO A 124 -10.55 -1.09 -16.68
N ILE A 125 -11.12 -2.28 -16.57
CA ILE A 125 -10.38 -3.55 -16.70
C ILE A 125 -10.32 -3.94 -18.16
N PHE A 126 -9.11 -4.04 -18.73
CA PHE A 126 -8.92 -4.36 -20.15
C PHE A 126 -8.54 -5.83 -20.39
N ASN A 127 -8.17 -6.61 -19.37
CA ASN A 127 -7.79 -8.03 -19.48
C ASN A 127 -6.71 -8.26 -20.55
N LYS A 128 -5.70 -7.39 -20.62
CA LYS A 128 -4.63 -7.41 -21.64
C LYS A 128 -5.12 -7.21 -23.09
N ASN A 129 -6.34 -6.73 -23.27
CA ASN A 129 -6.85 -6.36 -24.59
C ASN A 129 -6.41 -4.94 -24.95
N PHE A 130 -5.32 -4.84 -25.71
CA PHE A 130 -4.74 -3.56 -26.11
C PHE A 130 -5.64 -2.74 -27.04
N ASP A 131 -6.52 -3.37 -27.81
CA ASP A 131 -7.44 -2.64 -28.68
C ASP A 131 -8.47 -1.87 -27.84
N LEU A 132 -9.04 -2.51 -26.83
CA LEU A 132 -9.94 -1.83 -25.89
C LEU A 132 -9.25 -0.72 -25.10
N LEU A 133 -8.00 -0.93 -24.68
CA LEU A 133 -7.21 0.08 -24.01
C LEU A 133 -6.98 1.29 -24.92
N ILE A 134 -6.61 1.05 -26.18
CA ILE A 134 -6.38 2.10 -27.18
C ILE A 134 -7.65 2.90 -27.43
N ASP A 135 -8.77 2.23 -27.63
CA ASP A 135 -10.07 2.89 -27.85
C ASP A 135 -10.45 3.80 -26.68
N ASP A 136 -10.29 3.31 -25.44
CA ASP A 136 -10.57 4.11 -24.24
C ASP A 136 -9.62 5.30 -24.14
N LEU A 137 -8.31 5.11 -24.29
CA LEU A 137 -7.33 6.19 -24.20
C LEU A 137 -7.51 7.24 -25.32
N GLN A 138 -7.84 6.83 -26.54
CA GLN A 138 -8.16 7.76 -27.62
C GLN A 138 -9.41 8.57 -27.31
N GLN A 139 -10.43 7.95 -26.73
CA GLN A 139 -11.63 8.68 -26.31
C GLN A 139 -11.31 9.68 -25.19
N ARG A 140 -10.52 9.26 -24.18
CA ARG A 140 -10.06 10.15 -23.10
C ARG A 140 -9.27 11.34 -23.65
N THR A 141 -8.37 11.09 -24.57
CA THR A 141 -7.59 12.16 -25.23
C THR A 141 -8.51 13.17 -25.95
N LYS A 142 -9.51 12.69 -26.69
CA LYS A 142 -10.51 13.54 -27.34
C LYS A 142 -11.32 14.38 -26.35
N ASP A 143 -11.60 13.80 -25.18
CA ASP A 143 -12.33 14.46 -24.09
C ASP A 143 -11.44 15.41 -23.26
N GLY A 144 -10.17 15.57 -23.64
CA GLY A 144 -9.22 16.51 -23.06
C GLY A 144 -8.53 16.00 -21.79
N TYR A 145 -8.50 14.67 -21.56
CA TYR A 145 -7.75 14.10 -20.44
C TYR A 145 -6.26 14.02 -20.74
N ARG A 146 -5.44 14.27 -19.73
CA ARG A 146 -4.03 13.93 -19.74
C ARG A 146 -3.85 12.49 -19.26
N ILE A 147 -3.05 11.73 -19.98
CA ILE A 147 -2.84 10.31 -19.71
C ILE A 147 -1.50 10.12 -19.04
N TYR A 148 -1.51 9.44 -17.90
CA TYR A 148 -0.34 8.98 -17.17
C TYR A 148 -0.40 7.45 -17.09
N ILE A 149 0.69 6.79 -17.40
CA ILE A 149 0.83 5.34 -17.23
C ILE A 149 1.93 5.09 -16.21
N LEU A 150 1.56 4.42 -15.14
CA LEU A 150 2.38 4.15 -13.99
C LEU A 150 2.83 2.68 -14.01
N ALA A 151 4.12 2.45 -13.85
CA ALA A 151 4.70 1.12 -13.77
C ALA A 151 5.94 1.14 -12.89
N ASP A 152 6.25 0.02 -12.24
CA ASP A 152 7.45 -0.14 -11.41
C ASP A 152 8.75 -0.12 -12.21
N GLN A 153 8.66 -0.42 -13.49
CA GLN A 153 9.83 -0.51 -14.37
C GLN A 153 9.59 0.22 -15.68
N THR A 154 10.53 1.05 -16.06
CA THR A 154 10.52 1.79 -17.34
C THR A 154 10.32 0.87 -18.55
N LYS A 155 10.82 -0.37 -18.50
CA LYS A 155 10.64 -1.36 -19.57
C LYS A 155 9.17 -1.68 -19.87
N GLN A 156 8.30 -1.59 -18.88
CA GLN A 156 6.86 -1.85 -19.07
C GLN A 156 6.20 -0.72 -19.85
N THR A 157 6.50 0.53 -19.50
CA THR A 157 6.02 1.70 -20.23
C THR A 157 6.60 1.80 -21.63
N ASP A 158 7.87 1.43 -21.84
CA ASP A 158 8.50 1.38 -23.17
C ASP A 158 7.82 0.32 -24.05
N ARG A 159 7.47 -0.84 -23.46
CA ARG A 159 6.72 -1.88 -24.19
C ARG A 159 5.34 -1.40 -24.61
N LEU A 160 4.63 -0.69 -23.74
CA LEU A 160 3.31 -0.11 -24.09
C LEU A 160 3.43 0.93 -25.20
N LYS A 161 4.46 1.79 -25.13
CA LYS A 161 4.78 2.71 -26.22
C LYS A 161 4.95 2.00 -27.55
N ALA A 162 5.80 0.96 -27.57
CA ALA A 162 6.04 0.19 -28.79
C ALA A 162 4.75 -0.45 -29.34
N ILE A 163 3.86 -0.95 -28.48
CA ILE A 163 2.57 -1.50 -28.90
C ILE A 163 1.67 -0.41 -29.50
N PHE A 164 1.63 0.78 -28.89
CA PHE A 164 0.83 1.91 -29.39
C PHE A 164 1.35 2.44 -30.73
N ASP A 165 2.66 2.47 -30.91
CA ASP A 165 3.31 2.86 -32.15
C ASP A 165 3.05 1.82 -33.26
N ASP A 166 3.17 0.51 -32.96
CA ASP A 166 2.92 -0.58 -33.92
C ASP A 166 1.46 -0.59 -34.40
N LYS A 167 0.55 -0.20 -33.54
CA LYS A 167 -0.88 -0.06 -33.85
C LYS A 167 -1.26 1.30 -34.44
N GLU A 168 -0.30 2.18 -34.70
CA GLU A 168 -0.50 3.53 -35.21
C GLU A 168 -1.59 4.31 -34.45
N SER A 169 -1.67 4.08 -33.13
CA SER A 169 -2.76 4.61 -32.29
C SER A 169 -2.72 6.12 -32.07
N GLY A 170 -1.56 6.73 -32.21
CA GLY A 170 -1.34 8.17 -31.97
C GLY A 170 -1.53 8.57 -30.49
N ILE A 171 -1.49 7.62 -29.56
CA ILE A 171 -1.65 7.92 -28.15
C ILE A 171 -0.34 8.45 -27.56
N GLU A 172 -0.41 9.62 -26.96
CA GLU A 172 0.67 10.17 -26.15
C GLU A 172 0.31 10.03 -24.67
N PHE A 173 1.27 9.59 -23.87
CA PHE A 173 1.13 9.52 -22.43
C PHE A 173 2.42 9.89 -21.71
N VAL A 174 2.29 10.28 -20.45
CA VAL A 174 3.42 10.51 -19.55
C VAL A 174 3.69 9.22 -18.80
N ALA A 175 4.90 8.67 -18.98
CA ALA A 175 5.35 7.53 -18.19
C ALA A 175 5.77 8.00 -16.79
N VAL A 176 5.31 7.30 -15.76
CA VAL A 176 5.67 7.57 -14.37
C VAL A 176 6.29 6.31 -13.79
N ASP A 177 7.53 6.43 -13.32
CA ASP A 177 8.30 5.35 -12.69
C ASP A 177 7.87 5.18 -11.23
N HIS A 178 6.66 4.75 -11.07
CA HIS A 178 6.04 4.47 -9.77
C HIS A 178 4.77 3.66 -9.99
N ALA A 179 4.56 2.61 -9.20
CA ALA A 179 3.31 1.85 -9.25
C ALA A 179 2.25 2.36 -8.29
N LEU A 180 1.02 2.21 -8.70
CA LEU A 180 -0.16 2.25 -7.85
C LEU A 180 -0.82 0.87 -7.87
N HIS A 181 -1.46 0.52 -6.77
CA HIS A 181 -2.21 -0.74 -6.69
C HIS A 181 -3.35 -0.79 -7.71
N GLU A 182 -4.04 0.34 -7.90
CA GLU A 182 -5.13 0.50 -8.87
C GLU A 182 -5.03 1.86 -9.56
N GLY A 183 -5.30 1.88 -10.86
CA GLY A 183 -5.39 3.11 -11.61
C GLY A 183 -6.74 3.79 -11.40
N PHE A 184 -6.80 5.08 -11.74
CA PHE A 184 -8.02 5.87 -11.60
C PHE A 184 -8.15 6.92 -12.69
N ILE A 185 -9.36 7.45 -12.82
CA ILE A 185 -9.71 8.58 -13.68
C ILE A 185 -10.25 9.68 -12.79
N ASP A 186 -9.68 10.88 -12.86
CA ASP A 186 -10.19 12.07 -12.19
C ASP A 186 -10.87 12.98 -13.20
N HIS A 187 -12.18 13.09 -13.10
CA HIS A 187 -13.01 13.89 -14.01
C HIS A 187 -12.84 15.39 -13.79
N SER A 188 -12.59 15.79 -12.55
CA SER A 188 -12.39 17.21 -12.19
C SER A 188 -11.06 17.75 -12.71
N ALA A 189 -9.99 16.96 -12.56
CA ALA A 189 -8.66 17.31 -13.00
C ALA A 189 -8.41 16.99 -14.49
N LYS A 190 -9.31 16.23 -15.13
CA LYS A 190 -9.13 15.68 -16.48
C LYS A 190 -7.84 14.89 -16.60
N VAL A 191 -7.67 13.92 -15.70
CA VAL A 191 -6.47 13.07 -15.61
C VAL A 191 -6.87 11.61 -15.60
N CYS A 192 -6.18 10.79 -16.38
CA CYS A 192 -6.20 9.34 -16.29
C CYS A 192 -4.84 8.86 -15.77
N CYS A 193 -4.84 8.14 -14.66
CA CYS A 193 -3.68 7.48 -14.09
C CYS A 193 -3.89 5.97 -14.21
N TYR A 194 -3.33 5.35 -15.22
CA TYR A 194 -3.50 3.92 -15.47
C TYR A 194 -2.26 3.15 -15.01
N THR A 195 -2.48 1.92 -14.56
CA THR A 195 -1.41 0.98 -14.20
C THR A 195 -1.28 -0.09 -15.26
N ASP A 196 -0.13 -0.72 -15.35
CA ASP A 196 0.17 -1.80 -16.29
C ASP A 196 -0.43 -3.16 -15.86
N HIS A 197 -0.97 -3.26 -14.66
CA HIS A 197 -1.43 -4.52 -14.06
C HIS A 197 -2.84 -4.96 -14.49
N GLN A 198 -3.55 -4.17 -15.28
CA GLN A 198 -4.96 -4.44 -15.62
C GLN A 198 -5.21 -4.71 -17.10
#